data_4edbef1d88b59a18fc8a7e2d8256df41
#
_entry.id   4edbef1d88b59a18fc8a7e2d8256df41
#
_cell.length_a   1.000
_cell.length_b   1.000
_cell.length_c   1.000
_cell.angle_alpha   90.00
_cell.angle_beta   90.00
_cell.angle_gamma   90.00
#
_symmetry.space_group_name_H-M   'P 1'
#
loop_
_entity.id
_entity.type
_entity.pdbx_description
1 polymer ?
#
loop_
_entity_poly.entity_id
_entity_poly.type
_entity_poly.pdbx_seq_one_letter_code
_entity_poly.pdbx_strand_id
1 'polypeptide(L)'
;GWLRARRVGRVGLEATGGYERKVRAALEAAGFEVVVHQPLEVRLFARLKRLRAKNDRIDARLIAQATAQAETVRAAQDPRLAELAERLTAYEQVADQIAGLKTFLEHVTLKDVLRSLKVQLASLERLKARLLAQVLQALKAQEDLAARFRLLLSIPGFGPVVAASLAIRMPELGQMRRGQAAALAGVAPFDRDSGQWKGLRFITGGRARVRWMLYLASLAAKRYDPGFKAFHQALLARGKPIKLAIVAVMRKLIEAANLILHRGQPWVKTQPA
;
A
#
# COMPACT_ATOMS: atom_id res chain seq x y z
N GLY A 1 6.10 6.18 -34.36
CA GLY A 1 6.33 4.89 -34.93
C GLY A 1 5.09 4.05 -35.18
N TRP A 2 5.18 2.74 -35.02
CA TRP A 2 4.22 1.71 -35.39
C TRP A 2 2.80 1.91 -34.83
N LEU A 3 2.66 2.31 -33.58
CA LEU A 3 1.36 2.60 -32.93
C LEU A 3 0.66 3.80 -33.56
N ARG A 4 1.40 4.91 -33.83
CA ARG A 4 0.84 6.11 -34.46
C ARG A 4 0.35 5.84 -35.89
N ALA A 5 1.08 5.04 -36.65
CA ALA A 5 0.67 4.65 -38.00
C ALA A 5 -0.66 3.88 -38.04
N ARG A 6 -1.03 3.25 -36.90
CA ARG A 6 -2.30 2.53 -36.73
C ARG A 6 -3.38 3.30 -35.97
N ARG A 7 -3.17 4.61 -35.76
CA ARG A 7 -4.10 5.51 -35.05
C ARG A 7 -4.51 4.98 -33.68
N VAL A 8 -3.57 4.31 -32.97
CA VAL A 8 -3.80 3.83 -31.62
C VAL A 8 -3.83 5.04 -30.69
N GLY A 9 -4.92 5.23 -29.92
CA GLY A 9 -5.03 6.27 -28.89
C GLY A 9 -4.75 5.75 -27.49
N ARG A 10 -5.09 4.46 -27.23
CA ARG A 10 -5.00 3.85 -25.89
C ARG A 10 -4.21 2.55 -25.95
N VAL A 11 -3.31 2.34 -24.99
CA VAL A 11 -2.45 1.14 -24.89
C VAL A 11 -2.67 0.46 -23.54
N GLY A 12 -2.89 -0.86 -23.57
CA GLY A 12 -2.98 -1.69 -22.37
C GLY A 12 -1.67 -2.38 -22.06
N LEU A 13 -1.32 -2.41 -20.78
CA LEU A 13 -0.20 -3.17 -20.24
C LEU A 13 -0.67 -4.02 -19.07
N GLU A 14 -0.01 -5.14 -18.81
CA GLU A 14 -0.18 -5.89 -17.57
C GLU A 14 0.90 -5.47 -16.56
N ALA A 15 0.51 -5.32 -15.29
CA ALA A 15 1.46 -5.05 -14.21
C ALA A 15 2.35 -6.27 -13.97
N THR A 16 3.65 -6.14 -14.20
CA THR A 16 4.64 -7.22 -14.15
C THR A 16 5.72 -6.98 -13.08
N GLY A 17 5.30 -6.49 -11.91
CA GLY A 17 6.20 -6.27 -10.79
C GLY A 17 7.17 -5.08 -10.96
N GLY A 18 6.85 -4.18 -11.90
CA GLY A 18 7.62 -2.95 -12.15
C GLY A 18 8.37 -2.94 -13.48
N TYR A 19 8.45 -4.06 -14.20
CA TYR A 19 9.06 -4.09 -15.54
C TYR A 19 8.27 -3.23 -16.54
N GLU A 20 6.96 -3.08 -16.36
CA GLU A 20 6.09 -2.25 -17.17
C GLU A 20 6.38 -0.74 -17.06
N ARG A 21 7.05 -0.29 -16.00
CA ARG A 21 7.22 1.15 -15.68
C ARG A 21 7.92 1.94 -16.77
N LYS A 22 9.02 1.42 -17.33
CA LYS A 22 9.78 2.10 -18.39
C LYS A 22 8.97 2.23 -19.67
N VAL A 23 8.27 1.15 -20.06
CA VAL A 23 7.42 1.14 -21.24
C VAL A 23 6.23 2.08 -21.05
N ARG A 24 5.59 2.04 -19.89
CA ARG A 24 4.52 2.96 -19.53
C ARG A 24 4.95 4.41 -19.64
N ALA A 25 6.05 4.80 -18.99
CA ALA A 25 6.56 6.16 -19.02
C ALA A 25 6.88 6.63 -20.46
N ALA A 26 7.47 5.78 -21.30
CA ALA A 26 7.76 6.10 -22.69
C ALA A 26 6.49 6.28 -23.54
N LEU A 27 5.45 5.48 -23.28
CA LEU A 27 4.15 5.60 -23.98
C LEU A 27 3.41 6.86 -23.55
N GLU A 28 3.35 7.15 -22.25
CA GLU A 28 2.74 8.37 -21.70
C GLU A 28 3.45 9.63 -22.22
N ALA A 29 4.80 9.63 -22.26
CA ALA A 29 5.60 10.73 -22.84
C ALA A 29 5.37 10.89 -24.35
N ALA A 30 5.02 9.80 -25.06
CA ALA A 30 4.66 9.85 -26.47
C ALA A 30 3.19 10.26 -26.71
N GLY A 31 2.43 10.59 -25.66
CA GLY A 31 1.05 11.07 -25.74
C GLY A 31 -0.01 9.97 -25.86
N PHE A 32 0.33 8.72 -25.55
CA PHE A 32 -0.66 7.65 -25.49
C PHE A 32 -1.35 7.60 -24.12
N GLU A 33 -2.63 7.29 -24.12
CA GLU A 33 -3.37 6.93 -22.93
C GLU A 33 -3.00 5.49 -22.52
N VAL A 34 -2.43 5.29 -21.32
CA VAL A 34 -1.95 3.97 -20.89
C VAL A 34 -2.78 3.41 -19.76
N VAL A 35 -3.36 2.23 -19.97
CA VAL A 35 -4.09 1.46 -18.96
C VAL A 35 -3.21 0.32 -18.46
N VAL A 36 -2.99 0.26 -17.16
CA VAL A 36 -2.25 -0.84 -16.53
C VAL A 36 -3.23 -1.76 -15.81
N HIS A 37 -3.40 -2.96 -16.34
CA HIS A 37 -4.25 -4.01 -15.77
C HIS A 37 -3.52 -4.83 -14.73
N GLN A 38 -4.21 -5.20 -13.66
CA GLN A 38 -3.68 -6.16 -12.71
C GLN A 38 -3.74 -7.59 -13.31
N PRO A 39 -2.77 -8.47 -13.02
CA PRO A 39 -2.79 -9.86 -13.53
C PRO A 39 -4.08 -10.61 -13.20
N LEU A 40 -4.69 -10.32 -12.06
CA LEU A 40 -5.97 -10.90 -11.68
C LEU A 40 -7.11 -10.42 -12.59
N GLU A 41 -7.14 -9.14 -12.97
CA GLU A 41 -8.15 -8.57 -13.88
C GLU A 41 -8.10 -9.25 -15.24
N VAL A 42 -6.90 -9.42 -15.78
CA VAL A 42 -6.69 -10.12 -17.08
C VAL A 42 -7.17 -11.57 -16.99
N ARG A 43 -6.84 -12.28 -15.90
CA ARG A 43 -7.31 -13.66 -15.68
C ARG A 43 -8.82 -13.77 -15.55
N LEU A 44 -9.47 -12.85 -14.82
CA LEU A 44 -10.93 -12.84 -14.68
C LEU A 44 -11.60 -12.52 -16.01
N PHE A 45 -11.03 -11.60 -16.79
CA PHE A 45 -11.50 -11.28 -18.13
C PHE A 45 -11.38 -12.46 -19.09
N ALA A 46 -10.27 -13.22 -19.05
CA ALA A 46 -10.11 -14.45 -19.79
C ALA A 46 -11.19 -15.50 -19.45
N ARG A 47 -11.48 -15.67 -18.15
CA ARG A 47 -12.55 -16.57 -17.70
C ARG A 47 -13.93 -16.13 -18.18
N LEU A 48 -14.23 -14.84 -18.13
CA LEU A 48 -15.48 -14.28 -18.66
C LEU A 48 -15.64 -14.60 -20.17
N LYS A 49 -14.53 -14.53 -20.92
CA LYS A 49 -14.49 -14.88 -22.34
C LYS A 49 -14.39 -16.40 -22.60
N ARG A 50 -14.41 -17.24 -21.54
CA ARG A 50 -14.28 -18.72 -21.61
C ARG A 50 -13.01 -19.20 -22.31
N LEU A 51 -11.96 -18.39 -22.31
CA LEU A 51 -10.66 -18.73 -22.89
C LEU A 51 -9.83 -19.53 -21.88
N ARG A 52 -9.37 -20.72 -22.30
CA ARG A 52 -8.53 -21.61 -21.47
C ARG A 52 -7.07 -21.62 -21.92
N ALA A 53 -6.82 -21.37 -23.20
CA ALA A 53 -5.46 -21.35 -23.76
C ALA A 53 -4.72 -20.07 -23.29
N LYS A 54 -3.43 -20.21 -23.01
CA LYS A 54 -2.55 -19.13 -22.59
C LYS A 54 -1.33 -19.12 -23.51
N ASN A 55 -1.15 -18.03 -24.22
CA ASN A 55 0.09 -17.66 -24.91
C ASN A 55 0.11 -16.14 -25.08
N ASP A 56 1.26 -15.58 -25.38
CA ASP A 56 1.47 -14.13 -25.49
C ASP A 56 0.52 -13.44 -26.49
N ARG A 57 0.18 -14.12 -27.58
CA ARG A 57 -0.73 -13.58 -28.59
C ARG A 57 -2.17 -13.49 -28.09
N ILE A 58 -2.63 -14.48 -27.32
CA ILE A 58 -3.95 -14.48 -26.68
C ILE A 58 -3.99 -13.45 -25.58
N ASP A 59 -2.95 -13.40 -24.74
CA ASP A 59 -2.84 -12.44 -23.64
C ASP A 59 -2.83 -11.00 -24.17
N ALA A 60 -2.10 -10.70 -25.24
CA ALA A 60 -2.11 -9.39 -25.89
C ALA A 60 -3.51 -8.99 -26.40
N ARG A 61 -4.26 -9.93 -26.99
CA ARG A 61 -5.64 -9.67 -27.43
C ARG A 61 -6.59 -9.44 -26.26
N LEU A 62 -6.46 -10.21 -25.19
CA LEU A 62 -7.24 -10.05 -23.97
C LEU A 62 -6.99 -8.69 -23.32
N ILE A 63 -5.72 -8.30 -23.19
CA ILE A 63 -5.34 -6.99 -22.65
C ILE A 63 -5.93 -5.87 -23.53
N ALA A 64 -5.82 -5.97 -24.85
CA ALA A 64 -6.39 -4.99 -25.78
C ALA A 64 -7.92 -4.88 -25.63
N GLN A 65 -8.65 -6.01 -25.54
CA GLN A 65 -10.09 -6.02 -25.32
C GLN A 65 -10.50 -5.47 -23.95
N ALA A 66 -9.78 -5.82 -22.89
CA ALA A 66 -10.00 -5.27 -21.54
C ALA A 66 -9.75 -3.77 -21.53
N THR A 67 -8.72 -3.31 -22.24
CA THR A 67 -8.37 -1.88 -22.37
C THR A 67 -9.46 -1.09 -23.09
N ALA A 68 -10.03 -1.66 -24.14
CA ALA A 68 -11.14 -1.03 -24.85
C ALA A 68 -12.41 -0.87 -23.99
N GLN A 69 -12.60 -1.74 -22.99
CA GLN A 69 -13.74 -1.70 -22.06
C GLN A 69 -13.44 -0.92 -20.77
N ALA A 70 -12.20 -0.44 -20.59
CA ALA A 70 -11.86 0.34 -19.39
C ALA A 70 -12.55 1.71 -19.42
N GLU A 71 -13.49 1.92 -18.48
CA GLU A 71 -14.26 3.16 -18.35
C GLU A 71 -13.39 4.31 -17.82
N THR A 72 -12.40 3.99 -16.99
CA THR A 72 -11.53 4.98 -16.38
C THR A 72 -10.06 4.62 -16.60
N VAL A 73 -9.28 5.62 -17.01
CA VAL A 73 -7.83 5.53 -17.05
C VAL A 73 -7.29 6.21 -15.81
N ARG A 74 -6.44 5.51 -15.06
CA ARG A 74 -5.78 6.13 -13.91
C ARG A 74 -4.89 7.25 -14.43
N ALA A 75 -5.03 8.44 -13.86
CA ALA A 75 -4.13 9.56 -14.13
C ALA A 75 -2.67 9.12 -13.99
N ALA A 76 -1.79 9.73 -14.78
CA ALA A 76 -0.36 9.51 -14.67
C ALA A 76 0.08 9.69 -13.22
N GLN A 77 0.86 8.76 -12.71
CA GLN A 77 1.39 8.85 -11.35
C GLN A 77 2.38 10.01 -11.28
N ASP A 78 2.28 10.86 -10.25
CA ASP A 78 3.25 11.90 -9.99
C ASP A 78 4.68 11.29 -9.98
N PRO A 79 5.59 11.73 -10.87
CA PRO A 79 6.95 11.18 -10.96
C PRO A 79 7.71 11.26 -9.63
N ARG A 80 7.48 12.31 -8.84
CA ARG A 80 8.08 12.49 -7.51
C ARG A 80 7.70 11.35 -6.56
N LEU A 81 6.42 10.95 -6.59
CA LEU A 81 5.93 9.82 -5.77
C LEU A 81 6.48 8.48 -6.26
N ALA A 82 6.73 8.32 -7.56
CA ALA A 82 7.34 7.11 -8.10
C ALA A 82 8.77 6.93 -7.58
N GLU A 83 9.59 7.99 -7.60
CA GLU A 83 10.95 7.98 -7.07
C GLU A 83 10.95 7.70 -5.55
N LEU A 84 10.11 8.40 -4.79
CA LEU A 84 9.98 8.19 -3.35
C LEU A 84 9.51 6.76 -3.02
N ALA A 85 8.60 6.19 -3.81
CA ALA A 85 8.12 4.82 -3.64
C ALA A 85 9.22 3.79 -3.91
N GLU A 86 10.12 4.04 -4.84
CA GLU A 86 11.28 3.19 -5.11
C GLU A 86 12.25 3.21 -3.92
N ARG A 87 12.62 4.39 -3.41
CA ARG A 87 13.45 4.54 -2.20
C ARG A 87 12.83 3.86 -0.97
N LEU A 88 11.51 4.05 -0.78
CA LEU A 88 10.78 3.40 0.32
C LEU A 88 10.76 1.87 0.16
N THR A 89 10.65 1.38 -1.08
CA THR A 89 10.72 -0.07 -1.36
C THR A 89 12.09 -0.63 -1.01
N ALA A 90 13.18 0.07 -1.34
CA ALA A 90 14.53 -0.33 -0.94
C ALA A 90 14.69 -0.40 0.58
N TYR A 91 14.16 0.59 1.31
CA TYR A 91 14.09 0.55 2.78
C TYR A 91 13.34 -0.68 3.31
N GLU A 92 12.17 -0.98 2.74
CA GLU A 92 11.35 -2.12 3.15
C GLU A 92 12.04 -3.45 2.88
N GLN A 93 12.72 -3.61 1.73
CA GLN A 93 13.48 -4.81 1.41
C GLN A 93 14.63 -5.05 2.41
N VAL A 94 15.36 -4.02 2.78
CA VAL A 94 16.40 -4.12 3.81
C VAL A 94 15.79 -4.46 5.18
N ALA A 95 14.62 -3.90 5.51
CA ALA A 95 13.91 -4.23 6.75
C ALA A 95 13.46 -5.70 6.79
N ASP A 96 12.95 -6.24 5.66
CA ASP A 96 12.56 -7.64 5.53
C ASP A 96 13.79 -8.57 5.65
N GLN A 97 14.94 -8.21 5.06
CA GLN A 97 16.21 -8.94 5.21
C GLN A 97 16.69 -8.97 6.67
N ILE A 98 16.64 -7.84 7.37
CA ILE A 98 16.98 -7.75 8.80
C ILE A 98 16.09 -8.68 9.63
N ALA A 99 14.78 -8.68 9.38
CA ALA A 99 13.84 -9.54 10.09
C ALA A 99 14.16 -11.02 9.86
N GLY A 100 14.39 -11.44 8.62
CA GLY A 100 14.75 -12.81 8.28
C GLY A 100 16.10 -13.22 8.92
N LEU A 101 17.10 -12.32 8.89
CA LEU A 101 18.42 -12.59 9.49
C LEU A 101 18.31 -12.70 11.02
N LYS A 102 17.50 -11.87 11.69
CA LYS A 102 17.28 -11.96 13.14
C LYS A 102 16.66 -13.28 13.53
N THR A 103 15.62 -13.74 12.80
CA THR A 103 15.02 -15.06 13.03
C THR A 103 16.02 -16.20 12.82
N PHE A 104 16.83 -16.11 11.75
CA PHE A 104 17.86 -17.14 11.50
C PHE A 104 18.92 -17.19 12.62
N LEU A 105 19.34 -16.04 13.16
CA LEU A 105 20.33 -15.95 14.24
C LEU A 105 19.88 -16.68 15.52
N GLU A 106 18.58 -16.87 15.77
CA GLU A 106 18.05 -17.60 16.92
C GLU A 106 18.43 -19.09 16.89
N HIS A 107 18.75 -19.62 15.71
CA HIS A 107 19.08 -21.03 15.50
C HIS A 107 20.57 -21.30 15.25
N VAL A 108 21.41 -20.25 15.17
CA VAL A 108 22.85 -20.38 14.89
C VAL A 108 23.64 -20.68 16.17
N THR A 109 24.33 -21.80 16.20
CA THR A 109 25.11 -22.24 17.35
C THR A 109 26.64 -22.04 17.19
N LEU A 110 27.13 -22.03 15.94
CA LEU A 110 28.56 -21.87 15.61
C LEU A 110 29.02 -20.42 15.84
N LYS A 111 30.00 -20.22 16.73
CA LYS A 111 30.45 -18.88 17.16
C LYS A 111 31.05 -18.01 16.05
N ASP A 112 31.78 -18.59 15.12
CA ASP A 112 32.36 -17.90 13.96
C ASP A 112 31.29 -17.46 12.96
N VAL A 113 30.34 -18.33 12.66
CA VAL A 113 29.15 -18.02 11.82
C VAL A 113 28.33 -16.90 12.48
N LEU A 114 28.05 -17.05 13.78
CA LEU A 114 27.27 -16.04 14.55
C LEU A 114 27.96 -14.67 14.51
N ARG A 115 29.30 -14.61 14.64
CA ARG A 115 30.07 -13.36 14.56
C ARG A 115 29.90 -12.71 13.18
N SER A 116 30.09 -13.49 12.11
CA SER A 116 29.96 -13.00 10.73
C SER A 116 28.58 -12.46 10.42
N LEU A 117 27.51 -13.17 10.82
CA LEU A 117 26.12 -12.75 10.62
C LEU A 117 25.76 -11.51 11.45
N LYS A 118 26.29 -11.35 12.65
CA LYS A 118 26.11 -10.13 13.45
C LYS A 118 26.75 -8.90 12.79
N VAL A 119 27.92 -9.04 12.17
CA VAL A 119 28.56 -7.97 11.40
C VAL A 119 27.67 -7.58 10.20
N GLN A 120 27.14 -8.56 9.46
CA GLN A 120 26.21 -8.32 8.37
C GLN A 120 24.94 -7.61 8.86
N LEU A 121 24.35 -8.07 9.97
CA LEU A 121 23.15 -7.45 10.57
C LEU A 121 23.38 -5.97 10.89
N ALA A 122 24.50 -5.64 11.54
CA ALA A 122 24.86 -4.26 11.85
C ALA A 122 25.04 -3.40 10.59
N SER A 123 25.57 -3.96 9.49
CA SER A 123 25.67 -3.27 8.21
C SER A 123 24.30 -2.98 7.60
N LEU A 124 23.40 -3.97 7.62
CA LEU A 124 22.02 -3.81 7.14
C LEU A 124 21.24 -2.78 7.98
N GLU A 125 21.42 -2.77 9.30
CA GLU A 125 20.77 -1.78 10.16
C GLU A 125 21.23 -0.35 9.86
N ARG A 126 22.54 -0.14 9.60
CA ARG A 126 23.06 1.15 9.14
C ARG A 126 22.51 1.55 7.77
N LEU A 127 22.44 0.61 6.82
CA LEU A 127 21.86 0.85 5.51
C LEU A 127 20.38 1.23 5.62
N LYS A 128 19.60 0.51 6.42
CA LYS A 128 18.19 0.80 6.68
C LYS A 128 18.00 2.21 7.22
N ALA A 129 18.80 2.63 8.20
CA ALA A 129 18.72 3.97 8.77
C ALA A 129 19.04 5.06 7.72
N ARG A 130 20.05 4.84 6.88
CA ARG A 130 20.42 5.74 5.78
C ARG A 130 19.31 5.87 4.75
N LEU A 131 18.73 4.74 4.31
CA LEU A 131 17.63 4.74 3.34
C LEU A 131 16.40 5.50 3.88
N LEU A 132 16.05 5.29 5.15
CA LEU A 132 14.96 6.05 5.77
C LEU A 132 15.25 7.55 5.80
N ALA A 133 16.47 7.94 6.19
CA ALA A 133 16.87 9.35 6.19
C ALA A 133 16.75 9.97 4.79
N GLN A 134 17.18 9.28 3.75
CA GLN A 134 17.06 9.73 2.35
C GLN A 134 15.59 9.89 1.93
N VAL A 135 14.71 8.92 2.27
CA VAL A 135 13.27 9.03 1.99
C VAL A 135 12.69 10.27 2.67
N LEU A 136 12.97 10.45 3.97
CA LEU A 136 12.42 11.57 4.73
C LEU A 136 12.96 12.92 4.26
N GLN A 137 14.24 12.99 3.88
CA GLN A 137 14.85 14.20 3.33
C GLN A 137 14.20 14.57 2.00
N ALA A 138 14.11 13.63 1.05
CA ALA A 138 13.52 13.86 -0.25
C ALA A 138 12.02 14.22 -0.17
N LEU A 139 11.28 13.60 0.76
CA LEU A 139 9.88 13.91 1.02
C LEU A 139 9.71 15.32 1.58
N LYS A 140 10.56 15.71 2.55
CA LYS A 140 10.52 17.03 3.19
C LYS A 140 11.00 18.17 2.28
N ALA A 141 11.77 17.88 1.24
CA ALA A 141 12.20 18.84 0.25
C ALA A 141 11.06 19.35 -0.66
N GLN A 142 9.91 18.66 -0.67
CA GLN A 142 8.71 19.03 -1.41
C GLN A 142 7.68 19.59 -0.41
N GLU A 143 7.32 20.88 -0.52
CA GLU A 143 6.49 21.56 0.48
C GLU A 143 5.12 20.91 0.68
N ASP A 144 4.44 20.54 -0.41
CA ASP A 144 3.15 19.85 -0.40
C ASP A 144 3.22 18.48 0.29
N LEU A 145 4.26 17.69 -0.01
CA LEU A 145 4.47 16.38 0.61
C LEU A 145 4.92 16.50 2.06
N ALA A 146 5.72 17.51 2.39
CA ALA A 146 6.14 17.80 3.76
C ALA A 146 4.94 18.20 4.64
N ALA A 147 4.03 19.03 4.13
CA ALA A 147 2.80 19.39 4.83
C ALA A 147 1.92 18.15 5.08
N ARG A 148 1.72 17.35 4.04
CA ARG A 148 0.99 16.08 4.12
C ARG A 148 1.61 15.11 5.15
N PHE A 149 2.93 14.98 5.13
CA PHE A 149 3.67 14.14 6.08
C PHE A 149 3.50 14.61 7.52
N ARG A 150 3.60 15.92 7.79
CA ARG A 150 3.39 16.50 9.15
C ARG A 150 1.99 16.22 9.67
N LEU A 151 0.96 16.37 8.84
CA LEU A 151 -0.42 16.05 9.19
C LEU A 151 -0.58 14.57 9.57
N LEU A 152 -0.04 13.65 8.77
CA LEU A 152 -0.10 12.22 9.06
C LEU A 152 0.67 11.87 10.34
N LEU A 153 1.82 12.49 10.57
CA LEU A 153 2.64 12.25 11.75
C LEU A 153 1.95 12.66 13.06
N SER A 154 0.95 13.55 13.01
CA SER A 154 0.18 13.95 14.20
C SER A 154 -0.74 12.84 14.73
N ILE A 155 -1.06 11.83 13.91
CA ILE A 155 -2.00 10.76 14.26
C ILE A 155 -1.36 9.79 15.26
N PRO A 156 -2.03 9.44 16.37
CA PRO A 156 -1.52 8.47 17.33
C PRO A 156 -1.13 7.14 16.69
N GLY A 157 0.08 6.68 16.99
CA GLY A 157 0.64 5.44 16.42
C GLY A 157 1.31 5.59 15.05
N PHE A 158 1.23 6.76 14.42
CA PHE A 158 1.93 7.02 13.16
C PHE A 158 3.35 7.55 13.44
N GLY A 159 4.32 6.66 13.31
CA GLY A 159 5.74 7.05 13.29
C GLY A 159 6.16 7.51 11.89
N PRO A 160 7.42 8.00 11.73
CA PRO A 160 7.94 8.52 10.47
C PRO A 160 7.79 7.56 9.28
N VAL A 161 7.99 6.26 9.49
CA VAL A 161 7.86 5.25 8.44
C VAL A 161 6.41 5.10 7.97
N VAL A 162 5.45 5.04 8.90
CA VAL A 162 4.02 4.93 8.58
C VAL A 162 3.54 6.17 7.86
N ALA A 163 3.86 7.36 8.39
CA ALA A 163 3.47 8.63 7.78
C ALA A 163 4.05 8.80 6.36
N ALA A 164 5.33 8.47 6.15
CA ALA A 164 5.96 8.49 4.83
C ALA A 164 5.31 7.47 3.88
N SER A 165 5.08 6.24 4.35
CA SER A 165 4.44 5.20 3.54
C SER A 165 3.04 5.62 3.06
N LEU A 166 2.23 6.22 3.93
CA LEU A 166 0.89 6.71 3.56
C LEU A 166 0.97 7.93 2.64
N ALA A 167 1.86 8.88 2.90
CA ALA A 167 2.04 10.05 2.05
C ALA A 167 2.42 9.67 0.61
N ILE A 168 3.30 8.67 0.46
CA ILE A 168 3.85 8.23 -0.82
C ILE A 168 2.91 7.25 -1.54
N ARG A 169 2.37 6.25 -0.80
CA ARG A 169 1.64 5.12 -1.39
C ARG A 169 0.13 5.31 -1.44
N MET A 170 -0.40 6.34 -0.81
CA MET A 170 -1.83 6.67 -0.83
C MET A 170 -2.05 8.18 -1.13
N PRO A 171 -1.65 8.65 -2.32
CA PRO A 171 -1.84 10.06 -2.71
C PRO A 171 -3.32 10.47 -2.73
N GLU A 172 -4.23 9.52 -2.87
CA GLU A 172 -5.67 9.74 -2.90
C GLU A 172 -6.28 10.12 -1.54
N LEU A 173 -5.55 9.88 -0.43
CA LEU A 173 -6.03 10.26 0.91
C LEU A 173 -6.29 11.77 0.98
N GLY A 174 -7.37 12.15 1.63
CA GLY A 174 -7.87 13.52 1.70
C GLY A 174 -8.96 13.83 0.66
N GLN A 175 -9.10 13.00 -0.38
CA GLN A 175 -10.09 13.17 -1.44
C GLN A 175 -11.10 12.00 -1.51
N MET A 176 -10.94 11.01 -0.64
CA MET A 176 -11.73 9.78 -0.67
C MET A 176 -13.02 9.92 0.13
N ARG A 177 -14.10 9.30 -0.35
CA ARG A 177 -15.35 9.16 0.41
C ARG A 177 -15.15 8.17 1.56
N ARG A 178 -16.07 8.24 2.54
CA ARG A 178 -16.09 7.32 3.68
C ARG A 178 -16.06 5.86 3.20
N GLY A 179 -15.19 5.06 3.80
CA GLY A 179 -15.02 3.64 3.47
C GLY A 179 -14.07 3.37 2.31
N GLN A 180 -13.88 4.28 1.36
CA GLN A 180 -12.97 4.08 0.23
C GLN A 180 -11.51 3.96 0.66
N ALA A 181 -11.08 4.79 1.63
CA ALA A 181 -9.72 4.70 2.18
C ALA A 181 -9.45 3.34 2.82
N ALA A 182 -10.43 2.82 3.58
CA ALA A 182 -10.34 1.50 4.19
C ALA A 182 -10.30 0.37 3.14
N ALA A 183 -11.11 0.47 2.08
CA ALA A 183 -11.13 -0.51 0.98
C ALA A 183 -9.80 -0.52 0.23
N LEU A 184 -9.27 0.66 -0.13
CA LEU A 184 -7.99 0.78 -0.83
C LEU A 184 -6.80 0.31 0.02
N ALA A 185 -6.84 0.53 1.33
CA ALA A 185 -5.86 -0.01 2.27
C ALA A 185 -6.03 -1.53 2.53
N GLY A 186 -7.14 -2.13 2.10
CA GLY A 186 -7.44 -3.54 2.31
C GLY A 186 -7.84 -3.88 3.75
N VAL A 187 -8.47 -2.93 4.46
CA VAL A 187 -8.95 -3.11 5.85
C VAL A 187 -10.48 -2.95 5.96
N ALA A 188 -11.17 -2.78 4.85
CA ALA A 188 -12.63 -2.85 4.80
C ALA A 188 -13.10 -4.31 4.81
N PRO A 189 -14.09 -4.66 5.63
CA PRO A 189 -14.72 -5.97 5.55
C PRO A 189 -15.61 -6.03 4.31
N PHE A 190 -15.51 -7.11 3.55
CA PHE A 190 -16.38 -7.39 2.41
C PHE A 190 -17.38 -8.46 2.79
N ASP A 191 -18.63 -8.26 2.37
CA ASP A 191 -19.72 -9.22 2.57
C ASP A 191 -19.52 -10.43 1.64
N ARG A 192 -19.90 -11.61 2.16
CA ARG A 192 -19.94 -12.87 1.40
C ARG A 192 -21.31 -13.51 1.59
N ASP A 193 -22.33 -12.72 1.43
CA ASP A 193 -23.71 -13.17 1.60
C ASP A 193 -24.24 -13.77 0.30
N SER A 194 -25.02 -14.83 0.38
CA SER A 194 -25.65 -15.45 -0.78
C SER A 194 -27.03 -15.98 -0.38
N GLY A 195 -28.10 -15.42 -0.96
CA GLY A 195 -29.47 -15.76 -0.57
C GLY A 195 -29.71 -15.52 0.91
N GLN A 196 -30.21 -16.53 1.61
CA GLN A 196 -30.44 -16.45 3.08
C GLN A 196 -29.19 -16.68 3.92
N TRP A 197 -28.07 -17.14 3.32
CA TRP A 197 -26.83 -17.41 4.04
C TRP A 197 -26.04 -16.12 4.24
N LYS A 198 -25.74 -15.79 5.49
CA LYS A 198 -24.87 -14.67 5.88
C LYS A 198 -23.49 -15.20 6.22
N GLY A 199 -22.53 -14.94 5.34
CA GLY A 199 -21.15 -15.37 5.51
C GLY A 199 -20.37 -14.51 6.50
N LEU A 200 -19.22 -15.04 6.95
CA LEU A 200 -18.26 -14.26 7.71
C LEU A 200 -17.62 -13.17 6.81
N ARG A 201 -17.50 -11.98 7.36
CA ARG A 201 -16.87 -10.85 6.68
C ARG A 201 -15.36 -10.91 6.84
N PHE A 202 -14.64 -10.83 5.74
CA PHE A 202 -13.17 -10.82 5.71
C PHE A 202 -12.64 -9.58 5.01
N ILE A 203 -11.46 -9.13 5.47
CA ILE A 203 -10.69 -8.13 4.72
C ILE A 203 -10.00 -8.84 3.54
N THR A 204 -10.00 -8.20 2.38
CA THR A 204 -9.35 -8.73 1.17
C THR A 204 -8.90 -7.59 0.25
N GLY A 205 -7.98 -7.87 -0.67
CA GLY A 205 -7.49 -6.91 -1.64
C GLY A 205 -6.69 -5.75 -1.03
N GLY A 206 -6.75 -4.61 -1.69
CA GLY A 206 -6.07 -3.39 -1.28
C GLY A 206 -4.54 -3.45 -1.32
N ARG A 207 -3.91 -2.38 -0.84
CA ARG A 207 -2.44 -2.21 -0.85
C ARG A 207 -1.80 -2.93 0.34
N ALA A 208 -1.23 -4.11 0.12
CA ALA A 208 -0.70 -4.98 1.19
C ALA A 208 0.35 -4.29 2.08
N ARG A 209 1.28 -3.50 1.50
CA ARG A 209 2.29 -2.73 2.27
C ARG A 209 1.65 -1.66 3.15
N VAL A 210 0.62 -0.97 2.66
CA VAL A 210 -0.16 0.00 3.46
C VAL A 210 -0.87 -0.69 4.62
N ARG A 211 -1.51 -1.82 4.36
CA ARG A 211 -2.17 -2.62 5.41
C ARG A 211 -1.18 -3.05 6.50
N TRP A 212 0.02 -3.46 6.12
CA TRP A 212 1.07 -3.81 7.07
C TRP A 212 1.49 -2.61 7.94
N MET A 213 1.70 -1.43 7.32
CA MET A 213 2.01 -0.22 8.07
C MET A 213 0.90 0.18 9.03
N LEU A 214 -0.37 0.06 8.63
CA LEU A 214 -1.52 0.29 9.51
C LEU A 214 -1.59 -0.72 10.66
N TYR A 215 -1.21 -1.97 10.42
CA TYR A 215 -1.12 -2.96 11.48
C TYR A 215 -0.12 -2.54 12.56
N LEU A 216 1.09 -2.17 12.18
CA LEU A 216 2.11 -1.67 13.12
C LEU A 216 1.63 -0.41 13.86
N ALA A 217 1.05 0.53 13.14
CA ALA A 217 0.46 1.74 13.71
C ALA A 217 -0.65 1.45 14.71
N SER A 218 -1.49 0.45 14.43
CA SER A 218 -2.59 0.06 15.32
C SER A 218 -2.10 -0.55 16.63
N LEU A 219 -0.99 -1.29 16.60
CA LEU A 219 -0.35 -1.83 17.80
C LEU A 219 0.18 -0.72 18.71
N ALA A 220 0.78 0.33 18.12
CA ALA A 220 1.25 1.50 18.84
C ALA A 220 0.06 2.33 19.35
N ALA A 221 -0.92 2.65 18.49
CA ALA A 221 -2.07 3.47 18.86
C ALA A 221 -2.85 2.86 20.03
N LYS A 222 -3.21 1.57 19.98
CA LYS A 222 -3.93 0.89 21.08
C LYS A 222 -3.13 0.81 22.40
N ARG A 223 -1.80 0.96 22.34
CA ARG A 223 -0.94 0.92 23.53
C ARG A 223 -0.78 2.29 24.17
N TYR A 224 -0.61 3.33 23.38
CA TYR A 224 -0.17 4.65 23.83
C TYR A 224 -1.26 5.74 23.79
N ASP A 225 -2.34 5.53 23.02
CA ASP A 225 -3.46 6.49 22.96
C ASP A 225 -4.66 5.96 23.75
N PRO A 226 -5.18 6.72 24.73
CA PRO A 226 -6.30 6.28 25.56
C PRO A 226 -7.58 5.99 24.79
N GLY A 227 -7.89 6.76 23.74
CA GLY A 227 -9.09 6.59 22.93
C GLY A 227 -9.05 5.31 22.09
N PHE A 228 -7.93 5.03 21.42
CA PHE A 228 -7.75 3.77 20.69
C PHE A 228 -7.64 2.57 21.61
N LYS A 229 -7.04 2.72 22.80
CA LYS A 229 -7.01 1.68 23.83
C LYS A 229 -8.43 1.32 24.29
N ALA A 230 -9.22 2.31 24.68
CA ALA A 230 -10.61 2.11 25.13
C ALA A 230 -11.46 1.47 24.02
N PHE A 231 -11.34 1.96 22.78
CA PHE A 231 -12.05 1.37 21.64
C PHE A 231 -11.69 -0.10 21.39
N HIS A 232 -10.39 -0.45 21.44
CA HIS A 232 -9.94 -1.83 21.29
C HIS A 232 -10.48 -2.72 22.43
N GLN A 233 -10.39 -2.26 23.68
CA GLN A 233 -10.88 -3.00 24.84
C GLN A 233 -12.39 -3.19 24.81
N ALA A 234 -13.17 -2.20 24.40
CA ALA A 234 -14.62 -2.32 24.25
C ALA A 234 -15.02 -3.39 23.21
N LEU A 235 -14.23 -3.55 22.13
CA LEU A 235 -14.47 -4.63 21.18
C LEU A 235 -14.18 -6.01 21.77
N LEU A 236 -13.12 -6.16 22.54
CA LEU A 236 -12.79 -7.40 23.22
C LEU A 236 -13.85 -7.77 24.28
N ALA A 237 -14.29 -6.81 25.08
CA ALA A 237 -15.36 -7.01 26.07
C ALA A 237 -16.69 -7.45 25.44
N ARG A 238 -16.92 -7.07 24.16
CA ARG A 238 -18.06 -7.53 23.36
C ARG A 238 -17.83 -8.88 22.67
N GLY A 239 -16.81 -9.64 23.09
CA GLY A 239 -16.48 -10.97 22.55
C GLY A 239 -15.90 -10.98 21.14
N LYS A 240 -15.42 -9.84 20.61
CA LYS A 240 -14.81 -9.82 19.28
C LYS A 240 -13.39 -10.40 19.30
N PRO A 241 -13.01 -11.25 18.32
CA PRO A 241 -11.66 -11.79 18.22
C PRO A 241 -10.58 -10.67 18.17
N ILE A 242 -9.43 -10.93 18.79
CA ILE A 242 -8.31 -9.97 18.89
C ILE A 242 -7.92 -9.42 17.49
N LYS A 243 -7.79 -10.29 16.49
CA LYS A 243 -7.43 -9.85 15.12
C LYS A 243 -8.49 -8.92 14.53
N LEU A 244 -9.76 -9.17 14.76
CA LEU A 244 -10.85 -8.30 14.31
C LEU A 244 -10.80 -6.94 15.00
N ALA A 245 -10.56 -6.92 16.31
CA ALA A 245 -10.42 -5.68 17.08
C ALA A 245 -9.23 -4.81 16.57
N ILE A 246 -8.10 -5.46 16.24
CA ILE A 246 -6.94 -4.77 15.63
C ILE A 246 -7.32 -4.18 14.25
N VAL A 247 -7.98 -4.95 13.38
CA VAL A 247 -8.42 -4.46 12.07
C VAL A 247 -9.40 -3.29 12.19
N ALA A 248 -10.26 -3.28 13.20
CA ALA A 248 -11.15 -2.17 13.48
C ALA A 248 -10.38 -0.88 13.86
N VAL A 249 -9.28 -1.00 14.64
CA VAL A 249 -8.38 0.12 14.94
C VAL A 249 -7.67 0.59 13.66
N MET A 250 -7.14 -0.32 12.83
CA MET A 250 -6.52 0.01 11.53
C MET A 250 -7.48 0.80 10.64
N ARG A 251 -8.76 0.38 10.59
CA ARG A 251 -9.80 1.10 9.84
C ARG A 251 -10.04 2.50 10.37
N LYS A 252 -10.15 2.68 11.69
CA LYS A 252 -10.27 4.01 12.29
C LYS A 252 -9.07 4.91 11.98
N LEU A 253 -7.85 4.35 12.02
CA LEU A 253 -6.63 5.09 11.71
C LEU A 253 -6.58 5.59 10.27
N ILE A 254 -6.94 4.77 9.29
CA ILE A 254 -6.92 5.21 7.88
C ILE A 254 -8.06 6.18 7.56
N GLU A 255 -9.22 6.02 8.17
CA GLU A 255 -10.33 7.00 8.04
C GLU A 255 -9.95 8.34 8.69
N ALA A 256 -9.28 8.32 9.84
CA ALA A 256 -8.73 9.51 10.48
C ALA A 256 -7.68 10.19 9.59
N ALA A 257 -6.77 9.42 8.99
CA ALA A 257 -5.78 9.94 8.05
C ALA A 257 -6.44 10.64 6.86
N ASN A 258 -7.49 10.03 6.28
CA ASN A 258 -8.24 10.64 5.20
C ASN A 258 -8.91 11.95 5.64
N LEU A 259 -9.54 11.97 6.81
CA LEU A 259 -10.23 13.15 7.34
C LEU A 259 -9.27 14.31 7.64
N ILE A 260 -8.12 14.01 8.28
CA ILE A 260 -7.10 15.01 8.64
C ILE A 260 -6.53 15.67 7.38
N LEU A 261 -6.21 14.88 6.37
CA LEU A 261 -5.70 15.39 5.09
C LEU A 261 -6.77 16.19 4.34
N HIS A 262 -8.03 15.80 4.43
CA HIS A 262 -9.15 16.56 3.85
C HIS A 262 -9.32 17.93 4.51
N ARG A 263 -9.21 17.99 5.84
CA ARG A 263 -9.38 19.23 6.62
C ARG A 263 -8.13 20.12 6.64
N GLY A 264 -6.97 19.57 6.31
CA GLY A 264 -5.70 20.27 6.45
C GLY A 264 -5.31 20.61 7.91
N GLN A 265 -5.90 19.92 8.89
CA GLN A 265 -5.70 20.18 10.32
C GLN A 265 -5.12 18.95 11.01
N PRO A 266 -4.14 19.13 11.93
CA PRO A 266 -3.53 18.02 12.66
C PRO A 266 -4.54 17.31 13.56
N TRP A 267 -4.18 16.10 13.99
CA TRP A 267 -4.97 15.35 14.96
C TRP A 267 -5.10 16.12 16.28
N VAL A 268 -6.33 16.32 16.69
CA VAL A 268 -6.64 16.87 18.03
C VAL A 268 -7.11 15.70 18.89
N LYS A 269 -6.51 15.56 20.10
CA LYS A 269 -6.99 14.57 21.07
C LYS A 269 -8.40 14.97 21.49
N THR A 270 -9.39 14.27 20.96
CA THR A 270 -10.75 14.37 21.51
C THR A 270 -10.72 13.68 22.87
N GLN A 271 -10.93 14.42 23.96
CA GLN A 271 -11.24 13.80 25.23
C GLN A 271 -12.47 12.91 25.02
N PRO A 272 -12.47 11.65 25.49
CA PRO A 272 -13.70 10.86 25.49
C PRO A 272 -14.71 11.63 26.36
N ALA A 273 -15.87 11.93 25.74
CA ALA A 273 -17.02 12.38 26.50
C ALA A 273 -17.50 11.27 27.41
#